data_61de6506f860ae284ea9c4e0ff9fec0b
#
_entry.id   61de6506f860ae284ea9c4e0ff9fec0b
#
_cell.length_a   1.000
_cell.length_b   1.000
_cell.length_c   1.000
_cell.angle_alpha   90.00
_cell.angle_beta   90.00
_cell.angle_gamma   90.00
#
_symmetry.space_group_name_H-M   'P 1'
#
loop_
_entity.id
_entity.type
_entity.pdbx_description
1 polymer ?
#
loop_
_entity_poly.entity_id
_entity_poly.type
_entity_poly.pdbx_seq_one_letter_code
_entity_poly.pdbx_strand_id
1 'polypeptide(L)'
;MASEYSAVALQTVAVDENTLFNNGCRACRKGFIQHRDASGIFFLKGATNGCRSVYRVTFNGNIAIATGGTVEPISVALTINGEALGNALATVTPAAIGDFFNVSVTTFIEIPCGCCVTVSVENVSDTTEIDLTNGNIIFDRVA
;
A
#
# COMPACT_ATOMS: atom_id res chain seq x y z
N MET A 1 5.29 -2.23 18.17
CA MET A 1 5.91 -3.12 17.16
C MET A 1 5.59 -2.59 15.77
N ALA A 2 6.61 -2.33 14.99
CA ALA A 2 6.48 -1.70 13.69
C ALA A 2 7.37 -2.37 12.65
N SER A 3 6.99 -2.27 11.39
CA SER A 3 7.78 -2.71 10.26
C SER A 3 7.59 -1.73 9.11
N GLU A 4 8.65 -1.50 8.35
CA GLU A 4 8.63 -0.62 7.19
C GLU A 4 9.19 -1.33 5.97
N TYR A 5 8.53 -1.17 4.84
CA TYR A 5 8.96 -1.68 3.54
C TYR A 5 9.00 -0.53 2.55
N SER A 6 9.91 -0.58 1.60
CA SER A 6 10.13 0.53 0.66
C SER A 6 10.03 0.08 -0.79
N ALA A 7 9.64 1.01 -1.64
CA ALA A 7 9.64 0.90 -3.09
C ALA A 7 10.20 2.20 -3.67
N VAL A 8 11.53 2.36 -3.61
CA VAL A 8 12.19 3.62 -3.94
C VAL A 8 12.29 3.82 -5.45
N ALA A 9 12.62 2.76 -6.19
CA ALA A 9 12.79 2.83 -7.62
C ALA A 9 11.47 3.08 -8.35
N LEU A 10 11.55 3.77 -9.48
CA LEU A 10 10.39 3.99 -10.34
C LEU A 10 9.79 2.66 -10.78
N GLN A 11 8.48 2.53 -10.67
CA GLN A 11 7.73 1.40 -11.21
C GLN A 11 6.42 1.87 -11.82
N THR A 12 5.97 1.16 -12.85
CA THR A 12 4.67 1.40 -13.46
C THR A 12 3.68 0.36 -12.94
N VAL A 13 2.57 0.84 -12.41
CA VAL A 13 1.53 0.00 -11.83
C VAL A 13 0.29 0.07 -12.70
N ALA A 14 -0.10 -1.05 -13.28
CA ALA A 14 -1.30 -1.13 -14.11
C ALA A 14 -2.57 -0.98 -13.26
N VAL A 15 -3.69 -0.68 -13.92
CA VAL A 15 -4.99 -0.59 -13.25
C VAL A 15 -5.33 -1.93 -12.61
N ASP A 16 -5.83 -1.88 -11.39
CA ASP A 16 -6.19 -3.04 -10.56
C ASP A 16 -5.00 -3.91 -10.16
N GLU A 17 -3.78 -3.42 -10.31
CA GLU A 17 -2.59 -4.12 -9.84
C GLU A 17 -1.98 -3.44 -8.62
N ASN A 18 -1.11 -4.19 -7.94
CA ASN A 18 -0.49 -3.75 -6.70
C ASN A 18 0.88 -3.16 -6.92
N THR A 19 1.23 -2.17 -6.09
CA THR A 19 2.59 -1.68 -5.98
C THR A 19 3.48 -2.77 -5.41
N LEU A 20 4.66 -2.96 -6.00
CA LEU A 20 5.64 -3.94 -5.52
C LEU A 20 6.64 -3.26 -4.59
N PHE A 21 7.01 -3.93 -3.50
CA PHE A 21 7.97 -3.42 -2.54
C PHE A 21 9.22 -4.29 -2.59
N ASN A 22 10.28 -3.75 -3.17
CA ASN A 22 11.51 -4.48 -3.46
C ASN A 22 12.61 -4.31 -2.41
N ASN A 23 12.51 -3.28 -1.60
CA ASN A 23 13.52 -2.99 -0.60
C ASN A 23 13.18 -3.71 0.70
N GLY A 24 14.19 -4.24 1.32
CA GLY A 24 14.06 -5.05 2.51
C GLY A 24 13.41 -4.33 3.68
N CYS A 25 12.97 -5.11 4.60
CA CYS A 25 12.26 -4.67 5.78
C CYS A 25 13.16 -3.92 6.75
N ARG A 26 12.70 -2.80 7.27
CA ARG A 26 13.31 -2.12 8.41
C ARG A 26 12.50 -2.43 9.66
N ALA A 27 13.20 -2.58 10.78
CA ALA A 27 12.60 -2.80 12.09
C ALA A 27 11.64 -3.99 12.10
N CYS A 28 11.92 -5.02 11.33
CA CYS A 28 11.03 -6.16 11.18
C CYS A 28 10.95 -7.02 12.43
N ARG A 29 9.74 -7.40 12.79
CA ARG A 29 9.50 -8.49 13.72
C ARG A 29 8.86 -9.67 13.00
N LYS A 30 9.52 -10.81 13.10
CA LYS A 30 9.02 -12.06 12.54
C LYS A 30 7.74 -12.49 13.25
N GLY A 31 6.81 -13.04 12.51
CA GLY A 31 5.62 -13.67 13.05
C GLY A 31 4.33 -12.87 12.95
N PHE A 32 4.39 -11.55 12.81
CA PHE A 32 3.18 -10.73 12.70
C PHE A 32 2.92 -10.23 11.30
N ILE A 33 3.98 -9.96 10.55
CA ILE A 33 3.89 -9.50 9.17
C ILE A 33 4.76 -10.42 8.31
N GLN A 34 4.19 -10.92 7.24
CA GLN A 34 4.93 -11.71 6.25
C GLN A 34 4.88 -10.99 4.91
N HIS A 35 6.03 -10.84 4.29
CA HIS A 35 6.16 -10.23 2.99
C HIS A 35 7.23 -10.99 2.19
N ARG A 36 6.87 -11.37 0.96
CA ARG A 36 7.82 -11.96 0.03
C ARG A 36 8.49 -10.82 -0.73
N ASP A 37 9.82 -10.89 -0.89
CA ASP A 37 10.57 -9.89 -1.66
C ASP A 37 9.96 -9.68 -3.03
N ALA A 38 9.88 -8.42 -3.46
CA ALA A 38 9.31 -8.00 -4.73
C ALA A 38 7.81 -8.33 -4.89
N SER A 39 7.11 -8.60 -3.80
CA SER A 39 5.66 -8.78 -3.80
C SER A 39 4.95 -7.49 -3.41
N GLY A 40 3.71 -7.34 -3.84
CA GLY A 40 2.83 -6.27 -3.41
C GLY A 40 1.89 -6.65 -2.29
N ILE A 41 1.97 -7.87 -1.77
CA ILE A 41 1.02 -8.38 -0.78
C ILE A 41 1.71 -8.60 0.55
N PHE A 42 1.11 -8.05 1.60
CA PHE A 42 1.54 -8.22 2.99
C PHE A 42 0.50 -9.05 3.73
N PHE A 43 0.97 -10.05 4.48
CA PHE A 43 0.11 -10.83 5.35
C PHE A 43 0.24 -10.32 6.78
N LEU A 44 -0.84 -9.83 7.36
CA LEU A 44 -0.88 -9.40 8.75
C LEU A 44 -1.57 -10.47 9.58
N LYS A 45 -0.92 -10.86 10.67
CA LYS A 45 -1.43 -11.90 11.58
C LYS A 45 -1.98 -11.28 12.84
N GLY A 46 -3.10 -11.80 13.30
CA GLY A 46 -3.66 -11.46 14.60
C GLY A 46 -2.91 -12.14 15.75
N ALA A 47 -3.09 -11.64 16.95
CA ALA A 47 -2.56 -12.27 18.14
C ALA A 47 -3.28 -13.60 18.41
N THR A 48 -2.53 -14.59 18.89
CA THR A 48 -3.10 -15.90 19.22
C THR A 48 -3.82 -15.92 20.57
N ASN A 49 -3.48 -14.97 21.44
CA ASN A 49 -3.96 -14.93 22.83
C ASN A 49 -4.89 -13.77 23.13
N GLY A 50 -5.28 -13.00 22.13
CA GLY A 50 -6.17 -11.85 22.30
C GLY A 50 -7.37 -11.93 21.40
N CYS A 51 -8.36 -11.07 21.64
CA CYS A 51 -9.58 -11.07 20.85
C CYS A 51 -9.37 -10.47 19.47
N ARG A 52 -8.44 -9.54 19.33
CA ARG A 52 -8.12 -8.93 18.02
C ARG A 52 -6.83 -8.14 18.11
N SER A 53 -6.26 -7.88 16.98
CA SER A 53 -5.11 -7.00 16.83
C SER A 53 -5.49 -5.81 15.96
N VAL A 54 -4.94 -4.65 16.28
CA VAL A 54 -5.15 -3.43 15.50
C VAL A 54 -3.81 -2.94 14.97
N TYR A 55 -3.72 -2.74 13.67
CA TYR A 55 -2.55 -2.18 13.01
C TYR A 55 -2.88 -0.81 12.45
N ARG A 56 -1.97 0.13 12.65
CA ARG A 56 -1.99 1.37 11.89
C ARG A 56 -1.12 1.16 10.67
N VAL A 57 -1.68 1.34 9.48
CA VAL A 57 -0.98 1.16 8.22
C VAL A 57 -0.90 2.51 7.53
N THR A 58 0.31 2.92 7.16
CA THR A 58 0.56 4.19 6.47
C THR A 58 1.32 3.91 5.19
N PHE A 59 0.81 4.42 4.08
CA PHE A 59 1.50 4.40 2.80
C PHE A 59 1.81 5.83 2.36
N ASN A 60 3.03 6.06 1.90
CA ASN A 60 3.46 7.31 1.27
C ASN A 60 4.14 6.99 -0.05
N GLY A 61 3.96 7.84 -1.04
CA GLY A 61 4.64 7.68 -2.30
C GLY A 61 4.38 8.86 -3.22
N ASN A 62 5.13 8.93 -4.31
CA ASN A 62 4.92 9.91 -5.36
C ASN A 62 4.32 9.18 -6.56
N ILE A 63 3.22 9.68 -7.08
CA ILE A 63 2.52 9.09 -8.21
C ILE A 63 2.37 10.08 -9.34
N ALA A 64 2.41 9.58 -10.57
CA ALA A 64 2.21 10.35 -11.79
C ALA A 64 1.47 9.49 -12.81
N ILE A 65 0.93 10.15 -13.84
CA ILE A 65 0.36 9.43 -14.97
C ILE A 65 1.50 8.83 -15.78
N ALA A 66 1.45 7.53 -16.05
CA ALA A 66 2.48 6.84 -16.82
C ALA A 66 2.50 7.30 -18.27
N THR A 67 3.65 7.13 -18.92
CA THR A 67 3.82 7.44 -20.35
C THR A 67 2.79 6.68 -21.19
N GLY A 68 2.10 7.38 -22.06
CA GLY A 68 1.03 6.81 -22.87
C GLY A 68 -0.35 6.85 -22.22
N GLY A 69 -0.44 7.33 -20.97
CA GLY A 69 -1.71 7.49 -20.28
C GLY A 69 -2.47 8.74 -20.72
N THR A 70 -3.68 8.85 -20.21
CA THR A 70 -4.55 10.01 -20.45
C THR A 70 -4.59 10.89 -19.21
N VAL A 71 -4.61 12.21 -19.39
CA VAL A 71 -4.75 13.14 -18.27
C VAL A 71 -6.12 12.98 -17.64
N GLU A 72 -6.15 12.37 -16.47
CA GLU A 72 -7.36 12.09 -15.71
C GLU A 72 -7.00 11.93 -14.23
N PRO A 73 -7.99 11.91 -13.32
CA PRO A 73 -7.68 11.60 -11.92
C PRO A 73 -7.08 10.22 -11.77
N ILE A 74 -6.02 10.13 -10.98
CA ILE A 74 -5.38 8.86 -10.63
C ILE A 74 -5.50 8.63 -9.13
N SER A 75 -5.65 7.37 -8.74
CA SER A 75 -5.93 7.00 -7.36
C SER A 75 -5.16 5.76 -6.95
N VAL A 76 -4.70 5.77 -5.70
CA VAL A 76 -4.18 4.58 -5.03
C VAL A 76 -4.96 4.36 -3.74
N ALA A 77 -5.11 3.11 -3.36
CA ALA A 77 -5.80 2.76 -2.13
C ALA A 77 -5.11 1.60 -1.43
N LEU A 78 -5.21 1.58 -0.09
CA LEU A 78 -4.92 0.39 0.67
C LEU A 78 -6.06 -0.60 0.49
N THR A 79 -5.73 -1.88 0.37
CA THR A 79 -6.73 -2.94 0.25
C THR A 79 -6.64 -3.90 1.42
N ILE A 80 -7.78 -4.50 1.77
CA ILE A 80 -7.85 -5.63 2.69
C ILE A 80 -8.45 -6.80 1.91
N ASN A 81 -7.72 -7.91 1.85
CA ASN A 81 -8.15 -9.11 1.12
C ASN A 81 -8.55 -8.80 -0.34
N GLY A 82 -7.86 -7.86 -0.96
CA GLY A 82 -8.10 -7.46 -2.33
C GLY A 82 -9.16 -6.37 -2.53
N GLU A 83 -9.88 -5.97 -1.49
CA GLU A 83 -10.88 -4.92 -1.59
C GLU A 83 -10.31 -3.56 -1.17
N ALA A 84 -10.46 -2.57 -2.02
CA ALA A 84 -10.00 -1.21 -1.75
C ALA A 84 -10.80 -0.57 -0.63
N LEU A 85 -10.10 0.10 0.29
CA LEU A 85 -10.72 0.81 1.40
C LEU A 85 -11.04 2.24 1.01
N GLY A 86 -12.31 2.64 1.10
CA GLY A 86 -12.72 4.00 0.79
C GLY A 86 -12.16 5.06 1.73
N ASN A 87 -11.79 4.67 2.95
CA ASN A 87 -11.19 5.59 3.92
C ASN A 87 -9.65 5.66 3.85
N ALA A 88 -9.04 4.90 2.94
CA ALA A 88 -7.60 4.89 2.74
C ALA A 88 -7.28 5.00 1.24
N LEU A 89 -7.93 5.95 0.59
CA LEU A 89 -7.81 6.20 -0.84
C LEU A 89 -7.29 7.62 -1.04
N ALA A 90 -6.30 7.78 -1.91
CA ALA A 90 -5.77 9.07 -2.29
C ALA A 90 -5.96 9.29 -3.79
N THR A 91 -6.52 10.43 -4.15
CA THR A 91 -6.77 10.80 -5.54
C THR A 91 -6.08 12.12 -5.85
N VAL A 92 -5.37 12.18 -6.97
CA VAL A 92 -4.80 13.41 -7.50
C VAL A 92 -5.16 13.54 -8.97
N THR A 93 -5.22 14.77 -9.46
CA THR A 93 -5.50 15.05 -10.87
C THR A 93 -4.32 15.83 -11.45
N PRO A 94 -3.29 15.15 -11.98
CA PRO A 94 -2.15 15.83 -12.57
C PRO A 94 -2.56 16.59 -13.83
N ALA A 95 -1.95 17.76 -14.05
CA ALA A 95 -2.22 18.56 -15.24
C ALA A 95 -1.55 18.00 -16.50
N ALA A 96 -0.51 17.19 -16.34
CA ALA A 96 0.25 16.63 -17.44
C ALA A 96 0.80 15.25 -17.07
N ILE A 97 1.10 14.45 -18.11
CA ILE A 97 1.75 13.15 -17.95
C ILE A 97 3.16 13.36 -17.38
N GLY A 98 3.53 12.55 -16.40
CA GLY A 98 4.86 12.62 -15.79
C GLY A 98 4.98 13.61 -14.64
N ASP A 99 3.94 14.34 -14.29
CA ASP A 99 3.92 15.21 -13.10
C ASP A 99 3.67 14.38 -11.86
N PHE A 100 4.63 14.38 -10.93
CA PHE A 100 4.54 13.61 -9.69
C PHE A 100 3.89 14.42 -8.57
N PHE A 101 3.00 13.76 -7.84
CA PHE A 101 2.40 14.29 -6.64
C PHE A 101 2.60 13.31 -5.49
N ASN A 102 2.92 13.84 -4.31
CA ASN A 102 3.01 13.02 -3.11
C ASN A 102 1.62 12.67 -2.61
N VAL A 103 1.41 11.40 -2.32
CA VAL A 103 0.17 10.91 -1.71
C VAL A 103 0.50 10.17 -0.43
N SER A 104 -0.40 10.28 0.53
CA SER A 104 -0.26 9.60 1.82
C SER A 104 -1.62 9.16 2.29
N VAL A 105 -1.71 7.92 2.74
CA VAL A 105 -2.93 7.35 3.31
C VAL A 105 -2.60 6.62 4.60
N THR A 106 -3.47 6.73 5.58
CA THR A 106 -3.33 6.06 6.87
C THR A 106 -4.68 5.53 7.31
N THR A 107 -4.69 4.30 7.79
CA THR A 107 -5.91 3.70 8.34
C THR A 107 -5.57 2.71 9.43
N PHE A 108 -6.56 2.38 10.24
CA PHE A 108 -6.48 1.27 11.20
C PHE A 108 -7.12 0.03 10.57
N ILE A 109 -6.46 -1.10 10.75
CA ILE A 109 -6.95 -2.40 10.29
C ILE A 109 -7.08 -3.31 11.49
N GLU A 110 -8.28 -3.82 11.72
CA GLU A 110 -8.54 -4.80 12.76
C GLU A 110 -8.44 -6.22 12.19
N ILE A 111 -7.71 -7.07 12.92
CA ILE A 111 -7.56 -8.47 12.54
C ILE A 111 -8.23 -9.31 13.62
N PRO A 112 -9.23 -10.13 13.26
CA PRO A 112 -9.90 -11.00 14.21
C PRO A 112 -8.94 -12.00 14.86
N CYS A 113 -9.32 -12.46 16.04
CA CYS A 113 -8.55 -13.43 16.80
C CYS A 113 -8.30 -14.71 15.98
N GLY A 114 -7.04 -15.14 15.94
CA GLY A 114 -6.65 -16.36 15.21
C GLY A 114 -6.73 -16.26 13.70
N CYS A 115 -6.97 -15.07 13.16
CA CYS A 115 -7.13 -14.83 11.74
C CYS A 115 -5.97 -14.03 11.16
N CYS A 116 -5.91 -13.92 9.84
CA CYS A 116 -4.96 -13.08 9.12
C CYS A 116 -5.67 -12.36 7.98
N VAL A 117 -5.12 -11.24 7.57
CA VAL A 117 -5.61 -10.49 6.41
C VAL A 117 -4.45 -10.16 5.49
N THR A 118 -4.73 -9.97 4.22
CA THR A 118 -3.77 -9.45 3.26
C THR A 118 -3.99 -7.96 3.07
N VAL A 119 -2.90 -7.22 2.94
CA VAL A 119 -2.91 -5.78 2.68
C VAL A 119 -2.05 -5.49 1.46
N SER A 120 -2.50 -4.61 0.61
CA SER A 120 -1.73 -4.15 -0.55
C SER A 120 -2.04 -2.70 -0.86
N VAL A 121 -1.21 -2.10 -1.70
CA VAL A 121 -1.44 -0.77 -2.27
C VAL A 121 -1.77 -0.95 -3.74
N GLU A 122 -2.98 -0.63 -4.13
CA GLU A 122 -3.51 -0.91 -5.45
C GLU A 122 -3.74 0.38 -6.24
N ASN A 123 -3.45 0.33 -7.54
CA ASN A 123 -3.86 1.38 -8.46
C ASN A 123 -5.35 1.20 -8.75
N VAL A 124 -6.18 2.07 -8.19
CA VAL A 124 -7.64 2.04 -8.35
C VAL A 124 -8.14 3.13 -9.31
N SER A 125 -7.26 3.65 -10.16
CA SER A 125 -7.63 4.58 -11.23
C SER A 125 -8.56 3.89 -12.23
N ASP A 126 -9.35 4.68 -12.96
CA ASP A 126 -10.34 4.11 -13.88
C ASP A 126 -9.70 3.39 -15.06
N THR A 127 -8.77 4.03 -15.76
CA THR A 127 -8.18 3.48 -16.99
C THR A 127 -6.68 3.67 -17.12
N THR A 128 -6.06 4.46 -16.24
CA THR A 128 -4.70 4.94 -16.42
C THR A 128 -3.71 4.20 -15.54
N GLU A 129 -2.63 3.71 -16.15
CA GLU A 129 -1.47 3.22 -15.40
C GLU A 129 -0.79 4.39 -14.69
N ILE A 130 -0.22 4.12 -13.53
CA ILE A 130 0.53 5.12 -12.77
C ILE A 130 2.00 4.75 -12.69
N ASP A 131 2.85 5.77 -12.67
CA ASP A 131 4.24 5.65 -12.27
C ASP A 131 4.33 5.98 -10.79
N LEU A 132 5.02 5.13 -10.04
CA LEU A 132 5.19 5.30 -8.61
C LEU A 132 6.67 5.28 -8.26
N THR A 133 7.09 6.21 -7.42
CA THR A 133 8.47 6.30 -6.95
C THR A 133 8.50 6.72 -5.48
N ASN A 134 9.60 6.43 -4.81
CA ASN A 134 9.84 6.81 -3.41
C ASN A 134 8.73 6.37 -2.47
N GLY A 135 8.18 5.18 -2.70
CA GLY A 135 7.12 4.63 -1.87
C GLY A 135 7.64 3.98 -0.60
N ASN A 136 6.86 4.07 0.46
CA ASN A 136 7.07 3.27 1.65
C ASN A 136 5.73 2.92 2.29
N ILE A 137 5.71 1.79 2.96
CA ILE A 137 4.55 1.37 3.75
C ILE A 137 5.03 0.99 5.15
N ILE A 138 4.32 1.50 6.16
CA ILE A 138 4.63 1.26 7.56
C ILE A 138 3.45 0.54 8.20
N PHE A 139 3.76 -0.54 8.88
CA PHE A 139 2.79 -1.29 9.69
C PHE A 139 3.18 -1.13 11.15
N ASP A 140 2.28 -0.59 11.94
CA ASP A 140 2.50 -0.39 13.36
C ASP A 140 1.35 -1.03 14.15
N ARG A 141 1.68 -2.07 14.92
CA ARG A 141 0.68 -2.71 15.76
C ARG A 141 0.44 -1.85 16.99
N VAL A 142 -0.77 -1.35 17.14
CA VAL A 142 -1.13 -0.40 18.20
C VAL A 142 -1.99 -1.03 19.31
N ALA A 143 -2.55 -2.20 19.05
CA ALA A 143 -3.33 -2.89 20.09
C ALA A 143 -3.34 -4.41 19.93
#